data_0b72971ab6f4c5d44e446085cc6c5ead
#
_entry.id   0b72971ab6f4c5d44e446085cc6c5ead
#
_cell.length_a   1.000
_cell.length_b   1.000
_cell.length_c   1.000
_cell.angle_alpha   90.00
_cell.angle_beta   90.00
_cell.angle_gamma   90.00
#
_symmetry.space_group_name_H-M   'P 1'
#
loop_
_entity.id
_entity.type
_entity.pdbx_description
1 polymer ?
#
loop_
_entity_poly.entity_id
_entity_poly.type
_entity_poly.pdbx_seq_one_letter_code
_entity_poly.pdbx_strand_id
1 'polypeptide(L)' 'MIKVVGDYVPDGHDCWGKSEWKYVYKILKGNKVIAELNFNPAKLLKELGVKYVEELHE' A
#
# COMPACT_ATOMS: atom_id res chain seq x y z
N MET A 1 7.11 14.54 -5.13
CA MET A 1 7.56 13.16 -5.45
C MET A 1 6.52 12.16 -4.96
N ILE A 2 6.22 11.19 -5.76
CA ILE A 2 5.26 10.15 -5.41
C ILE A 2 5.97 9.03 -4.66
N LYS A 3 5.39 8.60 -3.56
CA LYS A 3 5.92 7.51 -2.75
C LYS A 3 4.86 6.45 -2.58
N VAL A 4 5.24 5.19 -2.79
CA VAL A 4 4.37 4.05 -2.57
C VAL A 4 4.84 3.34 -1.30
N VAL A 5 3.96 3.26 -0.31
CA VAL A 5 4.25 2.60 0.96
C VAL A 5 3.40 1.34 1.05
N GLY A 6 4.05 0.20 1.22
CA GLY A 6 3.36 -1.05 1.48
C GLY A 6 3.42 -1.37 2.97
N ASP A 7 2.28 -1.66 3.55
CA ASP A 7 2.17 -1.95 4.97
C ASP A 7 1.37 -3.22 5.19
N TYR A 8 1.72 -3.94 6.24
CA TYR A 8 1.07 -5.21 6.58
C TYR A 8 0.18 -4.97 7.79
N VAL A 9 -1.12 -5.06 7.59
CA VAL A 9 -2.09 -4.73 8.63
C VAL A 9 -2.99 -5.93 8.92
N PRO A 10 -3.47 -6.06 10.16
CA PRO A 10 -4.44 -7.10 10.48
C PRO A 10 -5.77 -6.83 9.77
N ASP A 11 -6.32 -7.87 9.16
CA ASP A 11 -7.58 -7.80 8.44
C ASP A 11 -8.71 -8.40 9.27
N GLY A 12 -9.18 -7.62 10.23
CA GLY A 12 -10.37 -7.95 10.96
C GLY A 12 -10.24 -9.05 12.01
N HIS A 13 -11.37 -9.38 12.57
CA HIS A 13 -11.51 -10.43 13.57
C HIS A 13 -12.37 -11.53 13.01
N ASP A 14 -11.82 -12.72 13.01
CA ASP A 14 -12.70 -13.84 12.85
C ASP A 14 -13.12 -14.36 14.23
N CYS A 15 -14.29 -14.97 14.30
CA CYS A 15 -14.85 -15.50 15.55
C CYS A 15 -14.01 -16.63 16.15
N TRP A 16 -13.07 -17.11 15.41
CA TRP A 16 -12.26 -18.27 15.78
C TRP A 16 -10.86 -17.88 16.28
N GLY A 17 -10.63 -16.60 16.41
CA GLY A 17 -9.36 -16.10 16.90
C GLY A 17 -8.21 -16.19 15.90
N LYS A 18 -8.50 -16.41 14.63
CA LYS A 18 -7.48 -16.36 13.58
C LYS A 18 -7.26 -14.92 13.17
N SER A 19 -6.02 -14.48 13.22
CA SER A 19 -5.66 -13.18 12.69
C SER A 19 -5.25 -13.36 11.24
N GLU A 20 -5.97 -12.71 10.35
CA GLU A 20 -5.59 -12.61 8.96
C GLU A 20 -4.89 -11.28 8.74
N TRP A 21 -3.88 -11.28 7.90
CA TRP A 21 -3.10 -10.10 7.57
C TRP A 21 -3.25 -9.82 6.10
N LYS A 22 -3.26 -8.54 5.76
CA LYS A 22 -3.32 -8.13 4.36
C LYS A 22 -2.34 -6.99 4.12
N TYR A 23 -1.90 -6.86 2.87
CA TYR A 23 -1.12 -5.72 2.44
C TYR A 23 -2.04 -4.57 2.08
N VAL A 24 -1.71 -3.40 2.58
CA VAL A 24 -2.34 -2.15 2.18
C VAL A 24 -1.26 -1.26 1.58
N TYR A 25 -1.53 -0.74 0.39
CA TYR A 25 -0.60 0.14 -0.30
C TYR A 25 -1.13 1.56 -0.27
N LYS A 26 -0.28 2.49 0.13
CA LYS A 26 -0.64 3.89 0.21
C LYS A 26 0.22 4.67 -0.76
N ILE A 27 -0.41 5.57 -1.49
CA ILE A 27 0.30 6.50 -2.37
C ILE A 27 0.36 7.83 -1.68
N LEU A 28 1.58 8.33 -1.49
CA LEU A 28 1.82 9.61 -0.84
C LEU A 28 2.38 10.60 -1.85
N LYS A 29 1.90 11.82 -1.76
CA LYS A 29 2.47 12.96 -2.47
C LYS A 29 3.02 13.94 -1.44
N GLY A 30 4.36 14.01 -1.38
CA GLY A 30 5.00 14.70 -0.27
C GLY A 30 4.72 13.96 1.04
N ASN A 31 4.11 14.62 1.99
CA ASN A 31 3.77 14.04 3.28
C ASN A 31 2.28 13.70 3.39
N LYS A 32 1.56 13.72 2.28
CA LYS A 32 0.11 13.51 2.28
C LYS A 32 -0.25 12.21 1.59
N VAL A 33 -1.06 11.39 2.25
CA VAL A 33 -1.63 10.19 1.65
C VAL A 33 -2.77 10.60 0.72
N ILE A 34 -2.63 10.31 -0.56
CA ILE A 34 -3.62 10.67 -1.57
C ILE A 34 -4.48 9.49 -2.01
N ALA A 35 -4.03 8.27 -1.77
CA ALA A 35 -4.78 7.08 -2.13
C ALA A 35 -4.37 5.92 -1.24
N GLU A 36 -5.31 4.99 -1.04
CA GLU A 36 -5.07 3.75 -0.32
C GLU A 36 -5.63 2.62 -1.16
N LEU A 37 -4.80 1.60 -1.40
CA LEU A 37 -5.13 0.51 -2.32
C LEU A 37 -4.87 -0.83 -1.65
N ASN A 38 -5.59 -1.85 -2.10
CA ASN A 38 -5.37 -3.23 -1.65
C ASN A 38 -4.51 -4.04 -2.61
N PHE A 39 -3.89 -3.39 -3.57
CA PHE A 39 -2.97 -4.01 -4.52
C PHE A 39 -1.78 -3.09 -4.74
N ASN A 40 -0.68 -3.65 -5.23
CA ASN A 40 0.53 -2.87 -5.48
C ASN A 40 0.35 -1.96 -6.71
N PRO A 41 0.36 -0.63 -6.54
CA PRO A 41 0.18 0.29 -7.65
C PRO A 41 1.43 0.55 -8.48
N ALA A 42 2.57 -0.04 -8.11
CA ALA A 42 3.83 0.24 -8.77
C ALA A 42 3.78 -0.04 -10.28
N LYS A 43 3.18 -1.16 -10.65
CA LYS A 43 3.03 -1.53 -12.04
C LYS A 43 2.19 -0.53 -12.82
N LEU A 44 1.10 -0.07 -12.21
CA LEU A 44 0.23 0.93 -12.81
C LEU A 44 0.94 2.26 -12.99
N LEU A 45 1.66 2.71 -11.96
CA LEU A 45 2.42 3.95 -12.02
C LEU A 45 3.50 3.89 -13.09
N LYS A 46 4.15 2.75 -13.23
CA LYS A 46 5.18 2.54 -14.24
C LYS A 46 4.61 2.65 -15.65
N GLU A 47 3.44 2.09 -15.88
CA GLU A 47 2.77 2.18 -17.18
C GLU A 47 2.33 3.59 -17.52
N LEU A 48 1.96 4.37 -16.50
CA LEU A 48 1.58 5.78 -16.67
C LEU A 48 2.79 6.70 -16.84
N GLY A 49 4.00 6.17 -16.66
CA GLY A 49 5.21 6.97 -16.75
C GLY A 49 5.45 7.88 -15.56
N VAL A 50 4.82 7.57 -14.44
CA VAL A 50 4.97 8.36 -13.21
C VAL A 50 6.22 7.89 -12.46
N LYS A 51 7.07 8.83 -12.07
CA LYS A 51 8.21 8.52 -11.21
C LYS A 51 7.74 8.38 -9.77
N TYR A 52 8.19 7.32 -9.12
CA TYR A 52 7.81 7.05 -7.74
C TYR A 52 8.95 6.35 -7.00
N VAL A 53 8.86 6.38 -5.68
CA VAL A 53 9.77 5.65 -4.78
C VAL A 53 8.94 4.60 -4.05
N GLU A 54 9.46 3.38 -3.95
CA GLU A 54 8.81 2.32 -3.20
C GLU A 54 9.43 2.18 -1.82
N GLU A 55 8.57 2.05 -0.82
CA GLU A 55 8.96 1.71 0.53
C GLU A 55 8.02 0.62 1.03
N LEU A 56 8.52 -0.62 1.04
CA LEU A 56 7.73 -1.78 1.41
C LEU A 56 8.21 -2.29 2.76
N HIS A 57 7.26 -2.50 3.67
CA HIS A 57 7.50 -3.10 4.97
C HIS A 57 6.97 -4.52 4.98
N GLU A 58 7.82 -5.44 5.28
CA GLU A 58 7.45 -6.84 5.42
C GLU A 58 7.22 -7.20 6.89
#